data_7097579c54892e99189b063901a30dc5
#
_entry.id   7097579c54892e99189b063901a30dc5
#
_cell.length_a   1.000
_cell.length_b   1.000
_cell.length_c   1.000
_cell.angle_alpha   90.00
_cell.angle_beta   90.00
_cell.angle_gamma   90.00
#
_symmetry.space_group_name_H-M   'P 1'
#
loop_
_entity.id
_entity.type
_entity.pdbx_description
1 polymer ?
#
loop_
_entity_poly.entity_id
_entity_poly.type
_entity_poly.pdbx_seq_one_letter_code
_entity_poly.pdbx_strand_id
1 'polypeptide(L)'
;MHKSLETLKKNNPEIELKEFSKTYAVLNAWNDSSFALVISKKKRIPSFSNIILMEEFSSILDTKNNIWEFIYTPEKKDKEIIKRKFDFIYEGKKYDCSFEKSSRYLKFFAESFRLLKSETKTSYRNLRQFKDYYSKDKADYVKEYFKDRLPYSFYVKGDINDIEDKIKFAKTLNFYLSYYDRQTPLIQVFNTDKIDFKTKVPCYTLFDVFPTEINASSIDLTLLDILSVASKTTDIRLEFIFYYQILEYAAYYHIESEDDQKLRQILKRPDINLNANDYIKEIMEVLSERFNIHKTSDKTRIDKTIKRFCSIKDIELELKENEESLNKKIVFDGGLKISGLFKDISAVESGANGILNDILNNISKIRNVIVHLRESRENTVILPTERNNELLLPYLYLLRRIAEKVAIQFE
;
A
#
# COMPACT_ATOMS: atom_id res chain seq x y z
N MET A 1 -12.28 -20.90 -33.26
CA MET A 1 -12.44 -20.64 -31.79
C MET A 1 -13.73 -21.27 -31.31
N HIS A 2 -13.82 -21.67 -30.01
CA HIS A 2 -15.04 -22.28 -29.45
C HIS A 2 -16.10 -21.22 -29.16
N LYS A 3 -17.37 -21.42 -29.60
CA LYS A 3 -18.48 -20.45 -29.48
C LYS A 3 -18.68 -19.91 -28.06
N SER A 4 -18.60 -20.77 -27.03
CA SER A 4 -18.76 -20.32 -25.63
C SER A 4 -17.64 -19.36 -25.19
N LEU A 5 -16.41 -19.52 -25.69
CA LEU A 5 -15.29 -18.61 -25.36
C LEU A 5 -15.45 -17.26 -26.08
N GLU A 6 -15.93 -17.28 -27.32
CA GLU A 6 -16.27 -16.04 -28.04
C GLU A 6 -17.37 -15.27 -27.31
N THR A 7 -18.36 -15.98 -26.77
CA THR A 7 -19.40 -15.36 -25.95
C THR A 7 -18.84 -14.79 -24.64
N LEU A 8 -17.92 -15.51 -23.98
CA LEU A 8 -17.25 -14.98 -22.79
C LEU A 8 -16.50 -13.69 -23.10
N LYS A 9 -15.76 -13.64 -24.22
CA LYS A 9 -15.06 -12.43 -24.68
C LYS A 9 -16.03 -11.29 -24.99
N LYS A 10 -17.17 -11.58 -25.60
CA LYS A 10 -18.18 -10.55 -25.89
C LYS A 10 -18.69 -9.86 -24.62
N ASN A 11 -18.88 -10.62 -23.55
CA ASN A 11 -19.33 -10.10 -22.24
C ASN A 11 -18.19 -9.46 -21.42
N ASN A 12 -16.94 -9.74 -21.76
CA ASN A 12 -15.73 -9.30 -21.07
C ASN A 12 -14.70 -8.84 -22.12
N PRO A 13 -14.80 -7.62 -22.64
CA PRO A 13 -14.02 -7.13 -23.79
C PRO A 13 -12.51 -7.20 -23.61
N GLU A 14 -12.01 -7.08 -22.37
CA GLU A 14 -10.58 -7.13 -22.02
C GLU A 14 -9.94 -8.51 -22.24
N ILE A 15 -10.77 -9.55 -22.37
CA ILE A 15 -10.29 -10.91 -22.60
C ILE A 15 -9.67 -11.05 -23.99
N GLU A 16 -8.46 -11.61 -24.03
CA GLU A 16 -7.83 -12.09 -25.26
C GLU A 16 -7.94 -13.59 -25.39
N LEU A 17 -8.33 -14.07 -26.59
CA LEU A 17 -8.44 -15.47 -26.89
C LEU A 17 -7.32 -15.89 -27.84
N LYS A 18 -6.59 -16.95 -27.48
CA LYS A 18 -5.60 -17.61 -28.35
C LYS A 18 -5.97 -19.07 -28.55
N GLU A 19 -5.81 -19.53 -29.79
CA GLU A 19 -6.08 -20.93 -30.14
C GLU A 19 -4.76 -21.64 -30.52
N PHE A 20 -4.53 -22.77 -29.87
CA PHE A 20 -3.41 -23.66 -30.15
C PHE A 20 -3.90 -25.00 -30.66
N SER A 21 -2.99 -25.86 -31.09
CA SER A 21 -3.33 -27.20 -31.65
C SER A 21 -4.20 -28.04 -30.72
N LYS A 22 -3.90 -28.10 -29.42
CA LYS A 22 -4.59 -28.95 -28.43
C LYS A 22 -5.37 -28.17 -27.37
N THR A 23 -5.21 -26.85 -27.29
CA THR A 23 -5.77 -26.01 -26.21
C THR A 23 -6.27 -24.68 -26.74
N TYR A 24 -7.14 -24.06 -25.94
CA TYR A 24 -7.43 -22.63 -26.00
C TYR A 24 -6.78 -21.95 -24.81
N ALA A 25 -6.35 -20.69 -24.96
CA ALA A 25 -5.93 -19.83 -23.85
C ALA A 25 -6.82 -18.60 -23.80
N VAL A 26 -7.30 -18.30 -22.59
CA VAL A 26 -8.02 -17.08 -22.25
C VAL A 26 -7.06 -16.25 -21.41
N LEU A 27 -6.63 -15.11 -21.92
CA LEU A 27 -5.74 -14.17 -21.26
C LEU A 27 -6.56 -12.97 -20.76
N ASN A 28 -6.02 -12.25 -19.79
CA ASN A 28 -6.63 -11.06 -19.19
C ASN A 28 -8.04 -11.28 -18.61
N ALA A 29 -8.36 -12.49 -18.17
CA ALA A 29 -9.59 -12.73 -17.41
C ALA A 29 -9.56 -11.86 -16.14
N TRP A 30 -10.66 -11.16 -15.84
CA TRP A 30 -10.74 -10.11 -14.81
C TRP A 30 -9.76 -8.94 -15.04
N ASN A 31 -9.36 -8.66 -16.28
CA ASN A 31 -8.31 -7.69 -16.64
C ASN A 31 -6.97 -7.95 -15.91
N ASP A 32 -6.67 -9.22 -15.58
CA ASP A 32 -5.49 -9.65 -14.84
C ASP A 32 -4.55 -10.42 -15.78
N SER A 33 -3.37 -9.86 -16.05
CA SER A 33 -2.34 -10.44 -16.94
C SER A 33 -1.37 -11.39 -16.23
N SER A 34 -1.52 -11.63 -14.93
CA SER A 34 -0.61 -12.48 -14.15
C SER A 34 -0.83 -13.98 -14.41
N PHE A 35 -1.98 -14.35 -14.94
CA PHE A 35 -2.34 -15.73 -15.23
C PHE A 35 -3.08 -15.91 -16.56
N ALA A 36 -3.22 -17.14 -17.00
CA ALA A 36 -4.06 -17.54 -18.13
C ALA A 36 -4.99 -18.71 -17.73
N LEU A 37 -6.11 -18.83 -18.42
CA LEU A 37 -6.97 -20.00 -18.35
C LEU A 37 -6.67 -20.87 -19.58
N VAL A 38 -5.97 -21.99 -19.38
CA VAL A 38 -5.61 -22.93 -20.45
C VAL A 38 -6.58 -24.09 -20.46
N ILE A 39 -7.34 -24.21 -21.55
CA ILE A 39 -8.48 -25.12 -21.69
C ILE A 39 -8.17 -26.14 -22.76
N SER A 40 -8.18 -27.42 -22.41
CA SER A 40 -8.05 -28.50 -23.40
C SER A 40 -9.23 -28.53 -24.37
N LYS A 41 -9.01 -28.69 -25.65
CA LYS A 41 -10.07 -28.87 -26.68
C LYS A 41 -10.97 -30.09 -26.42
N LYS A 42 -10.46 -31.07 -25.67
CA LYS A 42 -11.23 -32.26 -25.26
C LYS A 42 -12.18 -32.01 -24.07
N LYS A 43 -12.00 -30.91 -23.34
CA LYS A 43 -12.81 -30.58 -22.14
C LYS A 43 -14.11 -29.92 -22.58
N ARG A 44 -15.25 -30.39 -21.99
CA ARG A 44 -16.55 -29.75 -22.20
C ARG A 44 -16.51 -28.34 -21.61
N ILE A 45 -16.74 -27.34 -22.44
CA ILE A 45 -16.77 -25.93 -22.08
C ILE A 45 -18.20 -25.53 -21.73
N PRO A 46 -18.48 -24.95 -20.53
CA PRO A 46 -19.80 -24.45 -20.18
C PRO A 46 -20.22 -23.26 -21.05
N SER A 47 -21.52 -22.98 -21.12
CA SER A 47 -21.99 -21.75 -21.74
C SER A 47 -21.69 -20.54 -20.83
N PHE A 48 -21.13 -19.49 -21.39
CA PHE A 48 -20.80 -18.23 -20.68
C PHE A 48 -21.67 -17.06 -21.15
N SER A 49 -22.87 -17.31 -21.67
CA SER A 49 -23.70 -16.28 -22.29
C SER A 49 -24.04 -15.09 -21.41
N ASN A 50 -24.01 -15.27 -20.10
CA ASN A 50 -24.40 -14.22 -19.14
C ASN A 50 -23.34 -14.03 -18.04
N ILE A 51 -22.10 -14.45 -18.29
CA ILE A 51 -21.03 -14.41 -17.29
C ILE A 51 -20.17 -13.15 -17.50
N ILE A 52 -20.08 -12.35 -16.45
CA ILE A 52 -19.20 -11.18 -16.36
C ILE A 52 -18.14 -11.43 -15.29
N LEU A 53 -16.90 -11.12 -15.63
CA LEU A 53 -15.72 -11.21 -14.77
C LEU A 53 -15.26 -9.77 -14.46
N MET A 54 -15.76 -9.21 -13.37
CA MET A 54 -15.49 -7.82 -12.99
C MET A 54 -14.06 -7.67 -12.51
N GLU A 55 -13.35 -6.68 -13.05
CA GLU A 55 -11.94 -6.45 -12.71
C GLU A 55 -11.74 -5.98 -11.25
N GLU A 56 -12.74 -5.33 -10.68
CA GLU A 56 -12.69 -4.82 -9.31
C GLU A 56 -12.84 -5.92 -8.24
N PHE A 57 -13.20 -7.17 -8.64
CA PHE A 57 -13.53 -8.21 -7.67
C PHE A 57 -12.95 -9.58 -8.04
N SER A 58 -12.66 -10.40 -7.03
CA SER A 58 -12.54 -11.85 -7.22
C SER A 58 -13.94 -12.45 -7.27
N SER A 59 -14.64 -12.32 -8.41
CA SER A 59 -16.04 -12.73 -8.49
C SER A 59 -16.48 -13.18 -9.90
N ILE A 60 -17.61 -13.86 -9.94
CA ILE A 60 -18.31 -14.29 -11.15
C ILE A 60 -19.75 -13.78 -11.06
N LEU A 61 -20.14 -12.92 -11.98
CA LEU A 61 -21.51 -12.40 -12.04
C LEU A 61 -22.29 -13.12 -13.14
N ASP A 62 -23.36 -13.80 -12.77
CA ASP A 62 -24.38 -14.33 -13.71
C ASP A 62 -25.53 -13.33 -13.81
N THR A 63 -25.51 -12.51 -14.86
CA THR A 63 -26.48 -11.43 -15.06
C THR A 63 -27.90 -11.91 -15.35
N LYS A 64 -28.08 -13.10 -15.91
CA LYS A 64 -29.39 -13.68 -16.18
C LYS A 64 -30.10 -14.15 -14.91
N ASN A 65 -29.32 -14.78 -14.02
CA ASN A 65 -29.89 -15.36 -12.80
C ASN A 65 -29.78 -14.38 -11.62
N ASN A 66 -29.23 -13.20 -11.82
CA ASN A 66 -28.96 -12.20 -10.77
C ASN A 66 -28.20 -12.82 -9.58
N ILE A 67 -27.12 -13.53 -9.89
CA ILE A 67 -26.27 -14.21 -8.90
C ILE A 67 -24.86 -13.66 -9.01
N TRP A 68 -24.34 -13.16 -7.89
CA TRP A 68 -22.96 -12.70 -7.78
C TRP A 68 -22.20 -13.63 -6.85
N GLU A 69 -21.30 -14.44 -7.39
CA GLU A 69 -20.44 -15.37 -6.66
C GLU A 69 -19.09 -14.72 -6.37
N PHE A 70 -18.77 -14.52 -5.10
CA PHE A 70 -17.46 -14.06 -4.65
C PHE A 70 -16.56 -15.25 -4.36
N ILE A 71 -15.35 -15.22 -4.93
CA ILE A 71 -14.35 -16.28 -4.84
C ILE A 71 -13.54 -16.08 -3.56
N TYR A 72 -13.80 -16.93 -2.57
CA TYR A 72 -13.00 -16.96 -1.35
C TYR A 72 -11.93 -18.04 -1.42
N THR A 73 -11.83 -18.87 -0.40
CA THR A 73 -10.90 -20.01 -0.34
C THR A 73 -11.69 -21.26 0.08
N PRO A 74 -11.21 -22.48 -0.26
CA PRO A 74 -11.81 -23.67 0.29
C PRO A 74 -11.74 -23.65 1.81
N GLU A 75 -12.88 -23.75 2.49
CA GLU A 75 -13.02 -23.61 3.92
C GLU A 75 -13.18 -24.96 4.64
N LYS A 76 -12.78 -25.01 5.93
CA LYS A 76 -12.95 -26.19 6.75
C LYS A 76 -14.44 -26.51 6.93
N LYS A 77 -14.78 -27.81 6.92
CA LYS A 77 -16.16 -28.31 7.00
C LYS A 77 -16.87 -27.96 8.30
N ASP A 78 -16.13 -27.81 9.37
CA ASP A 78 -16.63 -27.54 10.74
C ASP A 78 -16.83 -26.03 11.01
N LYS A 79 -16.38 -25.14 10.12
CA LYS A 79 -16.58 -23.71 10.31
C LYS A 79 -18.06 -23.32 10.19
N GLU A 80 -18.56 -22.61 11.19
CA GLU A 80 -19.92 -22.08 11.23
C GLU A 80 -20.25 -21.14 10.06
N ILE A 81 -19.23 -20.47 9.49
CA ILE A 81 -19.40 -19.56 8.36
C ILE A 81 -20.08 -20.22 7.16
N ILE A 82 -19.82 -21.50 6.90
CA ILE A 82 -20.40 -22.22 5.75
C ILE A 82 -21.90 -22.45 5.88
N LYS A 83 -22.48 -22.28 7.06
CA LYS A 83 -23.90 -22.41 7.34
C LYS A 83 -24.64 -21.07 7.27
N ARG A 84 -23.93 -19.96 7.12
CA ARG A 84 -24.55 -18.64 7.18
C ARG A 84 -25.38 -18.35 5.96
N LYS A 85 -26.59 -17.91 6.26
CA LYS A 85 -27.53 -17.36 5.30
C LYS A 85 -28.25 -16.20 5.96
N PHE A 86 -28.32 -15.06 5.26
CA PHE A 86 -28.96 -13.85 5.77
C PHE A 86 -29.44 -12.95 4.64
N ASP A 87 -30.39 -12.09 4.97
CA ASP A 87 -30.87 -11.06 4.06
C ASP A 87 -30.08 -9.77 4.34
N PHE A 88 -29.51 -9.17 3.29
CA PHE A 88 -28.86 -7.88 3.34
C PHE A 88 -29.77 -6.83 2.69
N ILE A 89 -30.21 -5.85 3.48
CA ILE A 89 -31.04 -4.75 2.97
C ILE A 89 -30.11 -3.56 2.68
N TYR A 90 -30.02 -3.19 1.42
CA TYR A 90 -29.17 -2.10 0.94
C TYR A 90 -30.00 -1.15 0.07
N GLU A 91 -30.04 0.14 0.45
CA GLU A 91 -30.83 1.17 -0.24
C GLU A 91 -32.29 0.75 -0.50
N GLY A 92 -32.91 0.11 0.49
CA GLY A 92 -34.30 -0.35 0.45
C GLY A 92 -34.54 -1.63 -0.36
N LYS A 93 -33.53 -2.20 -1.01
CA LYS A 93 -33.62 -3.47 -1.75
C LYS A 93 -33.06 -4.62 -0.92
N LYS A 94 -33.66 -5.78 -1.06
CA LYS A 94 -33.27 -7.01 -0.34
C LYS A 94 -32.41 -7.91 -1.21
N TYR A 95 -31.29 -8.35 -0.65
CA TYR A 95 -30.36 -9.29 -1.27
C TYR A 95 -30.20 -10.53 -0.38
N ASP A 96 -30.37 -11.73 -0.94
CA ASP A 96 -30.13 -13.01 -0.26
C ASP A 96 -28.63 -13.30 -0.28
N CYS A 97 -27.99 -13.34 0.88
CA CYS A 97 -26.58 -13.60 1.07
C CYS A 97 -26.36 -14.96 1.72
N SER A 98 -25.51 -15.81 1.12
CA SER A 98 -25.26 -17.15 1.64
C SER A 98 -23.88 -17.67 1.26
N PHE A 99 -23.34 -18.56 2.11
CA PHE A 99 -22.18 -19.37 1.75
C PHE A 99 -22.70 -20.70 1.17
N GLU A 100 -22.37 -20.97 -0.06
CA GLU A 100 -22.80 -22.18 -0.76
C GLU A 100 -21.60 -22.82 -1.48
N LYS A 101 -21.79 -24.06 -1.94
CA LYS A 101 -20.79 -24.75 -2.76
C LYS A 101 -20.46 -23.92 -4.00
N SER A 102 -19.16 -23.80 -4.31
CA SER A 102 -18.70 -23.07 -5.48
C SER A 102 -19.33 -23.56 -6.79
N SER A 103 -19.59 -22.59 -7.69
CA SER A 103 -20.27 -22.89 -8.96
C SER A 103 -19.42 -23.76 -9.90
N ARG A 104 -20.10 -24.32 -10.90
CA ARG A 104 -19.45 -25.02 -12.03
C ARG A 104 -18.51 -24.09 -12.82
N TYR A 105 -18.78 -22.78 -12.83
CA TYR A 105 -17.95 -21.79 -13.50
C TYR A 105 -16.62 -21.60 -12.76
N LEU A 106 -16.69 -21.40 -11.44
CA LEU A 106 -15.48 -21.30 -10.61
C LEU A 106 -14.62 -22.56 -10.73
N LYS A 107 -15.23 -23.74 -10.62
CA LYS A 107 -14.51 -25.01 -10.82
C LYS A 107 -13.81 -25.06 -12.18
N PHE A 108 -14.53 -24.68 -13.25
CA PHE A 108 -13.98 -24.69 -14.61
C PHE A 108 -12.78 -23.72 -14.75
N PHE A 109 -12.90 -22.49 -14.25
CA PHE A 109 -11.83 -21.51 -14.28
C PHE A 109 -10.63 -21.95 -13.43
N ALA A 110 -10.86 -22.43 -12.23
CA ALA A 110 -9.80 -22.93 -11.34
C ALA A 110 -9.01 -24.09 -11.95
N GLU A 111 -9.66 -25.11 -12.50
CA GLU A 111 -9.00 -26.22 -13.18
C GLU A 111 -8.20 -25.79 -14.42
N SER A 112 -8.59 -24.68 -15.03
CA SER A 112 -7.95 -24.12 -16.22
C SER A 112 -6.81 -23.16 -15.90
N PHE A 113 -6.70 -22.70 -14.66
CA PHE A 113 -5.73 -21.70 -14.22
C PHE A 113 -4.27 -22.13 -14.45
N ARG A 114 -3.46 -21.22 -15.00
CA ARG A 114 -2.01 -21.36 -15.17
C ARG A 114 -1.35 -20.03 -14.87
N LEU A 115 -0.39 -20.03 -13.95
CA LEU A 115 0.42 -18.87 -13.62
C LEU A 115 1.31 -18.48 -14.79
N LEU A 116 1.36 -17.19 -15.15
CA LEU A 116 2.24 -16.61 -16.16
C LEU A 116 3.38 -15.81 -15.53
N LYS A 117 3.08 -15.03 -14.50
CA LYS A 117 4.05 -14.20 -13.79
C LYS A 117 3.95 -14.45 -12.30
N SER A 118 5.08 -14.56 -11.62
CA SER A 118 5.12 -14.63 -10.16
C SER A 118 5.11 -13.21 -9.60
N GLU A 119 3.93 -12.67 -9.34
CA GLU A 119 3.77 -11.38 -8.68
C GLU A 119 3.29 -11.61 -7.24
N THR A 120 4.00 -11.06 -6.26
CA THR A 120 3.71 -11.25 -4.84
C THR A 120 2.44 -10.50 -4.38
N LYS A 121 2.01 -9.49 -5.14
CA LYS A 121 0.89 -8.62 -4.80
C LYS A 121 -0.47 -9.09 -5.33
N THR A 122 -0.51 -10.05 -6.25
CA THR A 122 -1.77 -10.51 -6.83
C THR A 122 -2.29 -11.74 -6.10
N SER A 123 -3.58 -11.74 -5.79
CA SER A 123 -4.26 -12.89 -5.20
C SER A 123 -4.57 -13.97 -6.25
N TYR A 124 -4.25 -13.73 -7.53
CA TYR A 124 -4.69 -14.56 -8.68
C TYR A 124 -6.19 -14.86 -8.64
N ARG A 125 -6.99 -13.89 -8.17
CA ARG A 125 -8.43 -14.01 -7.96
C ARG A 125 -8.83 -15.23 -7.11
N ASN A 126 -7.92 -15.68 -6.21
CA ASN A 126 -8.05 -16.89 -5.39
C ASN A 126 -8.17 -18.20 -6.19
N LEU A 127 -8.03 -18.16 -7.52
CA LEU A 127 -8.16 -19.34 -8.38
C LEU A 127 -7.11 -20.40 -8.11
N ARG A 128 -5.89 -20.00 -7.67
CA ARG A 128 -4.81 -20.94 -7.37
C ARG A 128 -5.19 -21.94 -6.28
N GLN A 129 -5.82 -21.48 -5.21
CA GLN A 129 -6.22 -22.36 -4.10
C GLN A 129 -7.33 -23.33 -4.53
N PHE A 130 -8.30 -22.86 -5.32
CA PHE A 130 -9.33 -23.75 -5.89
C PHE A 130 -8.76 -24.73 -6.90
N LYS A 131 -7.76 -24.33 -7.72
CA LYS A 131 -7.04 -25.26 -8.60
C LYS A 131 -6.38 -26.37 -7.79
N ASP A 132 -5.65 -26.02 -6.73
CA ASP A 132 -4.98 -26.98 -5.85
C ASP A 132 -5.99 -27.91 -5.19
N TYR A 133 -7.15 -27.39 -4.78
CA TYR A 133 -8.26 -28.20 -4.27
C TYR A 133 -8.76 -29.21 -5.32
N TYR A 134 -9.03 -28.79 -6.56
CA TYR A 134 -9.61 -29.65 -7.60
C TYR A 134 -8.57 -30.53 -8.32
N SER A 135 -7.27 -30.30 -8.17
CA SER A 135 -6.22 -31.10 -8.80
C SER A 135 -6.28 -32.56 -8.31
N LYS A 136 -6.15 -33.51 -9.26
CA LYS A 136 -6.03 -34.93 -8.94
C LYS A 136 -4.62 -35.30 -8.50
N ASP A 137 -3.62 -34.72 -9.19
CA ASP A 137 -2.20 -34.98 -8.97
C ASP A 137 -1.60 -33.89 -8.10
N LYS A 138 -1.87 -33.95 -6.80
CA LYS A 138 -1.34 -33.03 -5.82
C LYS A 138 -0.38 -33.71 -4.85
N ALA A 139 0.64 -32.97 -4.38
CA ALA A 139 1.58 -33.45 -3.38
C ALA A 139 0.85 -33.79 -2.06
N ASP A 140 1.40 -34.68 -1.26
CA ASP A 140 0.72 -35.20 -0.08
C ASP A 140 0.42 -34.13 0.97
N TYR A 141 1.30 -33.16 1.16
CA TYR A 141 1.04 -32.01 2.05
C TYR A 141 -0.16 -31.15 1.55
N VAL A 142 -0.38 -31.07 0.23
CA VAL A 142 -1.54 -30.35 -0.35
C VAL A 142 -2.81 -31.18 -0.15
N LYS A 143 -2.73 -32.51 -0.26
CA LYS A 143 -3.87 -33.41 0.03
C LYS A 143 -4.28 -33.28 1.50
N GLU A 144 -3.33 -33.29 2.42
CA GLU A 144 -3.59 -33.16 3.85
C GLU A 144 -4.21 -31.80 4.18
N TYR A 145 -3.70 -30.71 3.60
CA TYR A 145 -4.28 -29.37 3.77
C TYR A 145 -5.74 -29.27 3.35
N PHE A 146 -6.16 -29.98 2.29
CA PHE A 146 -7.54 -29.92 1.77
C PHE A 146 -8.45 -31.06 2.25
N LYS A 147 -7.97 -31.98 3.07
CA LYS A 147 -8.70 -33.19 3.48
C LYS A 147 -10.05 -32.89 4.14
N ASP A 148 -10.11 -31.88 4.98
CA ASP A 148 -11.29 -31.45 5.74
C ASP A 148 -11.88 -30.12 5.23
N ARG A 149 -11.52 -29.68 4.01
CA ARG A 149 -12.02 -28.46 3.40
C ARG A 149 -13.05 -28.76 2.31
N LEU A 150 -13.91 -27.77 2.07
CA LEU A 150 -14.92 -27.77 1.02
C LEU A 150 -14.78 -26.52 0.14
N PRO A 151 -15.07 -26.62 -1.16
CA PRO A 151 -15.02 -25.49 -2.09
C PRO A 151 -16.29 -24.66 -1.95
N TYR A 152 -16.29 -23.71 -1.04
CA TYR A 152 -17.38 -22.77 -0.81
C TYR A 152 -17.06 -21.40 -1.41
N SER A 153 -18.11 -20.72 -1.87
CA SER A 153 -18.12 -19.33 -2.30
C SER A 153 -19.19 -18.56 -1.54
N PHE A 154 -19.04 -17.26 -1.47
CA PHE A 154 -20.06 -16.38 -0.93
C PHE A 154 -20.93 -15.87 -2.08
N TYR A 155 -22.22 -15.97 -1.92
CA TYR A 155 -23.20 -15.58 -2.94
C TYR A 155 -24.03 -14.41 -2.46
N VAL A 156 -24.29 -13.48 -3.37
CA VAL A 156 -25.30 -12.44 -3.25
C VAL A 156 -26.29 -12.65 -4.40
N LYS A 157 -27.58 -12.76 -4.07
CA LYS A 157 -28.67 -12.96 -5.03
C LYS A 157 -29.69 -11.85 -4.88
N GLY A 158 -30.21 -11.34 -5.98
CA GLY A 158 -31.15 -10.23 -6.02
C GLY A 158 -30.88 -9.33 -7.23
N ASP A 159 -31.44 -8.14 -7.27
CA ASP A 159 -31.32 -7.22 -8.40
C ASP A 159 -29.92 -6.59 -8.51
N ILE A 160 -28.88 -7.42 -8.72
CA ILE A 160 -27.47 -7.02 -8.76
C ILE A 160 -27.19 -6.01 -9.88
N ASN A 161 -27.90 -6.12 -11.00
CA ASN A 161 -27.72 -5.21 -12.13
C ASN A 161 -28.13 -3.77 -11.80
N ASP A 162 -29.02 -3.56 -10.84
CA ASP A 162 -29.52 -2.25 -10.41
C ASP A 162 -28.59 -1.57 -9.37
N ILE A 163 -27.55 -2.24 -8.93
CA ILE A 163 -26.58 -1.63 -8.02
C ILE A 163 -25.68 -0.69 -8.82
N GLU A 164 -25.87 0.61 -8.64
CA GLU A 164 -25.08 1.65 -9.34
C GLU A 164 -23.60 1.57 -8.96
N ASP A 165 -23.29 1.60 -7.67
CA ASP A 165 -21.91 1.49 -7.16
C ASP A 165 -21.68 0.15 -6.46
N LYS A 166 -21.19 -0.82 -7.24
CA LYS A 166 -20.89 -2.17 -6.75
C LYS A 166 -19.71 -2.20 -5.77
N ILE A 167 -18.78 -1.26 -5.87
CA ILE A 167 -17.65 -1.14 -4.93
C ILE A 167 -18.17 -0.67 -3.57
N LYS A 168 -19.01 0.36 -3.54
CA LYS A 168 -19.65 0.86 -2.31
C LYS A 168 -20.50 -0.22 -1.66
N PHE A 169 -21.30 -0.95 -2.45
CA PHE A 169 -22.08 -2.09 -1.98
C PHE A 169 -21.21 -3.15 -1.29
N ALA A 170 -20.15 -3.61 -1.96
CA ALA A 170 -19.25 -4.64 -1.43
C ALA A 170 -18.51 -4.16 -0.15
N LYS A 171 -18.05 -2.90 -0.12
CA LYS A 171 -17.42 -2.31 1.07
C LYS A 171 -18.40 -2.20 2.23
N THR A 172 -19.66 -1.81 1.97
CA THR A 172 -20.71 -1.73 2.99
C THR A 172 -21.04 -3.12 3.53
N LEU A 173 -21.18 -4.10 2.66
CA LEU A 173 -21.42 -5.49 3.06
C LEU A 173 -20.26 -6.05 3.88
N ASN A 174 -19.00 -5.81 3.47
CA ASN A 174 -17.80 -6.15 4.23
C ASN A 174 -17.79 -5.55 5.63
N PHE A 175 -18.19 -4.28 5.76
CA PHE A 175 -18.29 -3.64 7.07
C PHE A 175 -19.25 -4.41 7.99
N TYR A 176 -20.46 -4.75 7.53
CA TYR A 176 -21.43 -5.47 8.35
C TYR A 176 -21.02 -6.92 8.60
N LEU A 177 -20.43 -7.61 7.63
CA LEU A 177 -19.87 -8.95 7.83
C LEU A 177 -18.84 -8.95 8.97
N SER A 178 -17.90 -8.00 8.93
CA SER A 178 -16.86 -7.85 9.96
C SER A 178 -17.42 -7.33 11.29
N TYR A 179 -18.48 -6.51 11.28
CA TYR A 179 -19.13 -6.00 12.50
C TYR A 179 -19.75 -7.14 13.33
N TYR A 180 -20.43 -8.08 12.68
CA TYR A 180 -21.07 -9.23 13.36
C TYR A 180 -20.09 -10.34 13.67
N ASP A 181 -19.10 -10.59 12.81
CA ASP A 181 -18.04 -11.55 13.06
C ASP A 181 -16.72 -11.14 12.38
N ARG A 182 -15.76 -10.73 13.20
CA ARG A 182 -14.43 -10.26 12.76
C ARG A 182 -13.61 -11.33 12.05
N GLN A 183 -13.96 -12.60 12.16
CA GLN A 183 -13.29 -13.70 11.47
C GLN A 183 -13.92 -14.02 10.10
N THR A 184 -15.01 -13.35 9.72
CA THR A 184 -15.61 -13.51 8.41
C THR A 184 -14.66 -13.07 7.31
N PRO A 185 -14.37 -13.92 6.30
CA PRO A 185 -13.61 -13.50 5.13
C PRO A 185 -14.32 -12.36 4.39
N LEU A 186 -13.55 -11.35 4.02
CA LEU A 186 -14.10 -10.18 3.33
C LEU A 186 -14.03 -10.36 1.81
N ILE A 187 -14.96 -9.70 1.11
CA ILE A 187 -14.93 -9.55 -0.34
C ILE A 187 -13.70 -8.75 -0.72
N GLN A 188 -12.86 -9.30 -1.58
CA GLN A 188 -11.70 -8.60 -2.12
C GLN A 188 -12.14 -7.58 -3.16
N VAL A 189 -11.75 -6.33 -2.94
CA VAL A 189 -11.96 -5.21 -3.88
C VAL A 189 -10.58 -4.79 -4.39
N PHE A 190 -10.40 -4.83 -5.70
CA PHE A 190 -9.15 -4.45 -6.37
C PHE A 190 -9.24 -3.02 -6.89
N ASN A 191 -8.12 -2.34 -6.89
CA ASN A 191 -8.01 -1.08 -7.61
C ASN A 191 -7.66 -1.37 -9.08
N THR A 192 -8.44 -0.81 -9.98
CA THR A 192 -8.27 -0.97 -11.43
C THR A 192 -7.51 0.18 -12.07
N ASP A 193 -7.30 1.27 -11.33
CA ASP A 193 -6.55 2.42 -11.82
C ASP A 193 -5.09 2.07 -12.04
N LYS A 194 -4.64 2.21 -13.28
CA LYS A 194 -3.23 1.99 -13.64
C LYS A 194 -2.43 3.22 -13.24
N ILE A 195 -1.33 2.98 -12.54
CA ILE A 195 -0.31 4.00 -12.28
C ILE A 195 0.77 3.85 -13.33
N ASP A 196 1.10 4.96 -13.99
CA ASP A 196 2.01 4.99 -15.15
C ASP A 196 3.49 4.84 -14.80
N PHE A 197 3.84 4.71 -13.51
CA PHE A 197 5.23 4.57 -13.08
C PHE A 197 5.40 3.45 -12.05
N LYS A 198 6.61 2.88 -12.00
CA LYS A 198 7.03 1.94 -10.95
C LYS A 198 7.94 2.65 -9.98
N THR A 199 7.56 2.66 -8.71
CA THR A 199 8.44 3.14 -7.65
C THR A 199 9.53 2.13 -7.37
N LYS A 200 10.77 2.60 -7.27
CA LYS A 200 11.95 1.80 -6.96
C LYS A 200 12.45 2.10 -5.55
N VAL A 201 12.96 1.08 -4.88
CA VAL A 201 13.65 1.21 -3.59
C VAL A 201 15.13 1.09 -3.86
N PRO A 202 15.86 2.21 -3.97
CA PRO A 202 17.28 2.16 -4.24
C PRO A 202 18.05 1.68 -3.01
N CYS A 203 19.16 0.99 -3.26
CA CYS A 203 20.15 0.60 -2.25
C CYS A 203 21.45 1.35 -2.49
N TYR A 204 22.23 1.62 -1.44
CA TYR A 204 23.51 2.31 -1.56
C TYR A 204 24.56 1.56 -2.35
N THR A 205 24.50 0.24 -2.31
CA THR A 205 25.42 -0.62 -3.05
C THR A 205 24.69 -1.37 -4.14
N LEU A 206 25.35 -1.59 -5.26
CA LEU A 206 24.88 -2.52 -6.27
C LEU A 206 24.76 -3.91 -5.65
N PHE A 207 23.79 -4.70 -6.14
CA PHE A 207 23.44 -6.00 -5.58
C PHE A 207 24.63 -6.94 -5.36
N ASP A 208 25.69 -6.76 -6.19
CA ASP A 208 26.89 -7.61 -6.18
C ASP A 208 28.04 -7.06 -5.31
N VAL A 209 27.86 -5.88 -4.69
CA VAL A 209 28.94 -5.22 -3.94
C VAL A 209 28.41 -4.87 -2.54
N PHE A 210 28.24 -5.89 -1.71
CA PHE A 210 27.99 -5.65 -0.30
C PHE A 210 29.31 -5.27 0.38
N PRO A 211 29.34 -4.23 1.25
CA PRO A 211 30.57 -3.80 1.92
C PRO A 211 31.16 -4.93 2.78
N THR A 212 32.48 -5.13 2.65
CA THR A 212 33.21 -6.10 3.46
C THR A 212 33.41 -5.66 4.90
N GLU A 213 33.28 -4.35 5.15
CA GLU A 213 33.40 -3.73 6.47
C GLU A 213 32.31 -2.67 6.64
N ILE A 214 31.61 -2.69 7.75
CA ILE A 214 30.60 -1.71 8.11
C ILE A 214 31.07 -1.00 9.36
N ASN A 215 31.44 0.26 9.23
CA ASN A 215 31.79 1.11 10.36
C ASN A 215 30.49 1.70 10.96
N ALA A 216 30.03 1.12 12.08
CA ALA A 216 28.78 1.50 12.72
C ALA A 216 29.04 2.49 13.86
N SER A 217 28.32 3.62 13.85
CA SER A 217 28.17 4.51 15.00
C SER A 217 27.06 3.97 15.95
N SER A 218 27.09 4.42 17.19
CA SER A 218 26.00 4.16 18.13
C SER A 218 24.77 4.94 17.66
N ILE A 219 23.63 4.26 17.56
CA ILE A 219 22.33 4.88 17.24
C ILE A 219 21.45 4.77 18.47
N ASP A 220 20.69 5.80 18.78
CA ASP A 220 19.72 5.79 19.89
C ASP A 220 18.76 4.62 19.78
N LEU A 221 18.56 3.90 20.91
CA LEU A 221 17.75 2.69 20.95
C LEU A 221 16.29 2.95 20.58
N THR A 222 15.72 4.09 20.96
CA THR A 222 14.35 4.46 20.63
C THR A 222 14.20 4.62 19.13
N LEU A 223 15.18 5.26 18.46
CA LEU A 223 15.19 5.39 17.00
C LEU A 223 15.28 4.02 16.31
N LEU A 224 16.12 3.12 16.82
CA LEU A 224 16.21 1.74 16.31
C LEU A 224 14.90 0.97 16.45
N ASP A 225 14.21 1.12 17.58
CA ASP A 225 12.93 0.47 17.82
C ASP A 225 11.86 1.00 16.86
N ILE A 226 11.79 2.32 16.64
CA ILE A 226 10.86 2.92 15.67
C ILE A 226 11.19 2.44 14.25
N LEU A 227 12.46 2.43 13.84
CA LEU A 227 12.92 1.90 12.54
C LEU A 227 12.51 0.44 12.35
N SER A 228 12.67 -0.38 13.40
CA SER A 228 12.28 -1.79 13.38
C SER A 228 10.76 -1.97 13.19
N VAL A 229 9.94 -1.15 13.84
CA VAL A 229 8.48 -1.18 13.67
C VAL A 229 8.09 -0.71 12.28
N ALA A 230 8.67 0.40 11.80
CA ALA A 230 8.42 0.92 10.46
C ALA A 230 8.70 -0.14 9.39
N SER A 231 9.87 -0.79 9.45
CA SER A 231 10.28 -1.79 8.45
C SER A 231 9.43 -3.08 8.44
N LYS A 232 8.73 -3.39 9.52
CA LYS A 232 7.83 -4.55 9.65
C LYS A 232 6.37 -4.21 9.31
N THR A 233 6.05 -2.94 9.23
CA THR A 233 4.70 -2.47 8.93
C THR A 233 4.38 -2.69 7.46
N THR A 234 3.24 -3.30 7.17
CA THR A 234 2.77 -3.54 5.80
C THR A 234 1.83 -2.45 5.29
N ASP A 235 1.34 -1.60 6.17
CA ASP A 235 0.51 -0.45 5.82
C ASP A 235 1.40 0.76 5.52
N ILE A 236 1.37 1.22 4.27
CA ILE A 236 2.21 2.32 3.76
C ILE A 236 2.00 3.63 4.54
N ARG A 237 0.79 3.90 5.01
CA ARG A 237 0.48 5.12 5.78
C ARG A 237 1.05 5.07 7.18
N LEU A 238 0.94 3.92 7.85
CA LEU A 238 1.54 3.73 9.16
C LEU A 238 3.07 3.73 9.07
N GLU A 239 3.64 3.10 8.04
CA GLU A 239 5.08 3.15 7.76
C GLU A 239 5.55 4.60 7.59
N PHE A 240 4.82 5.42 6.83
CA PHE A 240 5.09 6.85 6.65
C PHE A 240 5.07 7.61 7.98
N ILE A 241 4.08 7.33 8.85
CA ILE A 241 3.98 7.96 10.18
C ILE A 241 5.16 7.57 11.05
N PHE A 242 5.57 6.30 11.09
CA PHE A 242 6.69 5.85 11.89
C PHE A 242 8.02 6.49 11.45
N TYR A 243 8.31 6.57 10.16
CA TYR A 243 9.51 7.31 9.70
C TYR A 243 9.43 8.80 10.05
N TYR A 244 8.25 9.40 10.00
CA TYR A 244 8.10 10.79 10.40
C TYR A 244 8.32 10.99 11.91
N GLN A 245 7.91 10.05 12.76
CA GLN A 245 8.15 10.07 14.20
C GLN A 245 9.65 10.08 14.55
N ILE A 246 10.49 9.43 13.74
CA ILE A 246 11.94 9.51 13.90
C ILE A 246 12.42 10.97 13.79
N LEU A 247 11.87 11.71 12.83
CA LEU A 247 12.21 13.12 12.62
C LEU A 247 11.68 14.00 13.76
N GLU A 248 10.46 13.72 14.26
CA GLU A 248 9.88 14.42 15.40
C GLU A 248 10.70 14.19 16.67
N TYR A 249 11.07 12.93 16.93
CA TYR A 249 11.93 12.58 18.08
C TYR A 249 13.29 13.25 18.01
N ALA A 250 14.00 13.11 16.89
CA ALA A 250 15.31 13.71 16.71
C ALA A 250 15.25 15.24 16.81
N ALA A 251 14.24 15.88 16.21
CA ALA A 251 14.06 17.33 16.27
C ALA A 251 13.81 17.85 17.70
N TYR A 252 13.10 17.06 18.51
CA TYR A 252 12.85 17.43 19.90
C TYR A 252 14.12 17.37 20.74
N TYR A 253 14.81 16.22 20.75
CA TYR A 253 15.95 16.01 21.63
C TYR A 253 17.24 16.67 21.15
N HIS A 254 17.43 16.85 19.84
CA HIS A 254 18.61 17.50 19.30
C HIS A 254 18.72 18.96 19.75
N ILE A 255 17.62 19.71 19.72
CA ILE A 255 17.61 21.11 20.14
C ILE A 255 17.93 21.24 21.64
N GLU A 256 17.39 20.35 22.48
CA GLU A 256 17.70 20.33 23.91
C GLU A 256 19.17 20.06 24.17
N SER A 257 19.77 19.11 23.46
CA SER A 257 21.19 18.78 23.60
C SER A 257 22.12 19.94 23.21
N GLU A 258 21.84 20.66 22.12
CA GLU A 258 22.62 21.80 21.70
C GLU A 258 22.61 22.97 22.72
N ASP A 259 21.42 23.28 23.24
CA ASP A 259 21.26 24.33 24.22
C ASP A 259 21.97 23.98 25.53
N ASP A 260 21.85 22.73 25.97
CA ASP A 260 22.55 22.23 27.15
C ASP A 260 24.10 22.28 26.96
N GLN A 261 24.60 21.92 25.78
CA GLN A 261 26.03 22.02 25.47
C GLN A 261 26.52 23.51 25.50
N LYS A 262 25.78 24.42 24.89
CA LYS A 262 26.11 25.88 24.94
C LYS A 262 26.13 26.40 26.37
N LEU A 263 25.10 26.07 27.17
CA LEU A 263 25.04 26.46 28.58
C LEU A 263 26.21 25.88 29.37
N ARG A 264 26.53 24.57 29.19
CA ARG A 264 27.69 23.95 29.84
C ARG A 264 29.03 24.63 29.44
N GLN A 265 29.19 25.04 28.18
CA GLN A 265 30.37 25.75 27.70
C GLN A 265 30.51 27.09 28.38
N ILE A 266 29.42 27.87 28.52
CA ILE A 266 29.42 29.15 29.24
C ILE A 266 29.81 28.94 30.71
N LEU A 267 29.16 27.97 31.38
CA LEU A 267 29.40 27.69 32.81
C LEU A 267 30.78 27.15 33.12
N LYS A 268 31.50 26.54 32.14
CA LYS A 268 32.84 26.01 32.29
C LYS A 268 33.96 27.06 32.12
N ARG A 269 33.63 28.30 31.73
CA ARG A 269 34.63 29.34 31.52
C ARG A 269 35.26 29.75 32.84
N PRO A 270 36.61 29.81 32.94
CA PRO A 270 37.30 30.02 34.20
C PRO A 270 37.13 31.42 34.79
N ASP A 271 36.76 32.38 33.98
CA ASP A 271 36.57 33.79 34.33
C ASP A 271 35.10 34.17 34.62
N ILE A 272 34.21 33.19 34.75
CA ILE A 272 32.76 33.41 34.96
C ILE A 272 32.47 34.29 36.19
N ASN A 273 33.28 34.14 37.24
CA ASN A 273 33.13 34.95 38.46
C ASN A 273 33.59 36.41 38.31
N LEU A 274 34.44 36.68 37.33
CA LEU A 274 34.95 38.01 37.05
C LEU A 274 34.04 38.83 36.12
N ASN A 275 33.38 38.12 35.19
CA ASN A 275 32.57 38.73 34.13
C ASN A 275 31.10 38.24 34.21
N ALA A 276 30.58 38.02 35.41
CA ALA A 276 29.27 37.39 35.64
C ALA A 276 28.11 38.04 34.86
N ASN A 277 28.10 39.37 34.75
CA ASN A 277 27.03 40.10 34.06
C ASN A 277 27.00 39.83 32.54
N ASP A 278 28.13 39.60 31.91
CA ASP A 278 28.20 39.30 30.48
C ASP A 278 27.78 37.86 30.23
N TYR A 279 28.19 36.94 31.08
CA TYR A 279 27.77 35.54 30.99
C TYR A 279 26.26 35.32 31.31
N ILE A 280 25.70 36.14 32.22
CA ILE A 280 24.26 36.16 32.44
C ILE A 280 23.51 36.54 31.17
N LYS A 281 24.02 37.54 30.41
CA LYS A 281 23.41 37.93 29.13
C LYS A 281 23.48 36.79 28.12
N GLU A 282 24.66 36.15 27.94
CA GLU A 282 24.84 35.01 27.05
C GLU A 282 23.87 33.85 27.44
N ILE A 283 23.74 33.52 28.73
CA ILE A 283 22.79 32.53 29.23
C ILE A 283 21.36 32.92 28.90
N MET A 284 20.99 34.18 29.13
CA MET A 284 19.63 34.67 28.83
C MET A 284 19.35 34.66 27.33
N GLU A 285 20.34 34.89 26.47
CA GLU A 285 20.21 34.76 25.02
C GLU A 285 19.92 33.30 24.63
N VAL A 286 20.72 32.33 25.12
CA VAL A 286 20.47 30.89 24.87
C VAL A 286 19.09 30.47 25.35
N LEU A 287 18.70 30.88 26.54
CA LEU A 287 17.37 30.57 27.09
C LEU A 287 16.25 31.24 26.29
N SER A 288 16.44 32.48 25.84
CA SER A 288 15.43 33.17 25.02
C SER A 288 15.31 32.55 23.64
N GLU A 289 16.42 32.12 23.03
CA GLU A 289 16.40 31.31 21.79
C GLU A 289 15.65 30.02 22.01
N ARG A 290 15.92 29.27 23.09
CA ARG A 290 15.18 28.05 23.46
C ARG A 290 13.67 28.31 23.60
N PHE A 291 13.28 29.35 24.33
CA PHE A 291 11.89 29.76 24.47
C PHE A 291 11.25 30.14 23.14
N ASN A 292 11.98 30.82 22.27
CA ASN A 292 11.49 31.19 20.94
C ASN A 292 11.36 29.94 20.03
N ILE A 293 12.29 28.99 20.12
CA ILE A 293 12.21 27.70 19.39
C ILE A 293 11.05 26.85 19.90
N HIS A 294 10.78 26.82 21.21
CA HIS A 294 9.59 26.15 21.74
C HIS A 294 8.26 26.81 21.30
N LYS A 295 8.30 28.10 20.96
CA LYS A 295 7.16 28.80 20.33
C LYS A 295 7.07 28.59 18.82
N THR A 296 8.14 28.10 18.17
CA THR A 296 8.10 27.78 16.74
C THR A 296 7.32 26.48 16.49
N SER A 297 6.71 26.38 15.31
CA SER A 297 5.99 25.15 14.95
C SER A 297 6.92 23.95 14.90
N ASP A 298 6.38 22.76 15.24
CA ASP A 298 7.09 21.48 15.15
C ASP A 298 7.73 21.30 13.76
N LYS A 299 7.03 21.73 12.70
CA LYS A 299 7.55 21.73 11.34
C LYS A 299 8.88 22.46 11.22
N THR A 300 9.00 23.66 11.80
CA THR A 300 10.23 24.47 11.71
C THR A 300 11.39 23.78 12.41
N ARG A 301 11.13 23.10 13.53
CA ARG A 301 12.15 22.31 14.26
C ARG A 301 12.63 21.14 13.43
N ILE A 302 11.69 20.35 12.90
CA ILE A 302 11.98 19.20 12.02
C ILE A 302 12.78 19.65 10.79
N ASP A 303 12.36 20.71 10.11
CA ASP A 303 13.03 21.23 8.92
C ASP A 303 14.50 21.64 9.23
N LYS A 304 14.76 22.27 10.38
CA LYS A 304 16.12 22.63 10.83
C LYS A 304 16.96 21.39 11.08
N THR A 305 16.44 20.42 11.81
CA THR A 305 17.13 19.16 12.13
C THR A 305 17.47 18.37 10.86
N ILE A 306 16.53 18.26 9.94
CA ILE A 306 16.79 17.55 8.67
C ILE A 306 17.88 18.27 7.88
N LYS A 307 17.80 19.59 7.71
CA LYS A 307 18.82 20.36 6.97
C LYS A 307 20.23 20.27 7.57
N ARG A 308 20.31 20.00 8.86
CA ARG A 308 21.60 19.79 9.53
C ARG A 308 22.18 18.42 9.23
N PHE A 309 21.37 17.38 9.26
CA PHE A 309 21.80 15.98 9.18
C PHE A 309 21.66 15.35 7.79
N CYS A 310 20.92 15.97 6.88
CA CYS A 310 20.64 15.42 5.56
C CYS A 310 20.77 16.49 4.48
N SER A 311 21.57 16.19 3.47
CA SER A 311 21.74 17.00 2.26
C SER A 311 21.04 16.37 1.05
N ILE A 312 20.92 17.11 -0.05
CA ILE A 312 20.41 16.56 -1.32
C ILE A 312 21.21 15.35 -1.80
N LYS A 313 22.54 15.36 -1.58
CA LYS A 313 23.40 14.22 -1.96
C LYS A 313 23.05 12.93 -1.23
N ASP A 314 22.55 13.03 -0.02
CA ASP A 314 22.17 11.86 0.78
C ASP A 314 20.91 11.16 0.27
N ILE A 315 20.07 11.87 -0.49
CA ILE A 315 18.81 11.38 -1.07
C ILE A 315 18.80 11.39 -2.61
N GLU A 316 19.95 11.67 -3.21
CA GLU A 316 20.08 11.80 -4.67
C GLU A 316 19.68 10.53 -5.40
N LEU A 317 19.99 9.36 -4.84
CA LEU A 317 19.69 8.08 -5.44
C LEU A 317 18.17 7.82 -5.49
N GLU A 318 17.45 8.13 -4.40
CA GLU A 318 16.00 8.05 -4.35
C GLU A 318 15.34 8.99 -5.36
N LEU A 319 15.89 10.20 -5.52
CA LEU A 319 15.39 11.19 -6.48
C LEU A 319 15.61 10.72 -7.93
N LYS A 320 16.81 10.21 -8.25
CA LYS A 320 17.16 9.73 -9.60
C LYS A 320 16.34 8.51 -10.01
N GLU A 321 16.27 7.51 -9.13
CA GLU A 321 15.57 6.26 -9.44
C GLU A 321 14.04 6.43 -9.54
N ASN A 322 13.48 7.46 -8.90
CA ASN A 322 12.05 7.75 -8.90
C ASN A 322 11.71 9.08 -9.63
N GLU A 323 12.59 9.55 -10.51
CA GLU A 323 12.42 10.79 -11.26
C GLU A 323 11.04 10.88 -11.93
N GLU A 324 10.61 9.82 -12.61
CA GLU A 324 9.36 9.80 -13.36
C GLU A 324 8.13 10.15 -12.53
N SER A 325 8.12 9.80 -11.26
CA SER A 325 7.03 10.10 -10.31
C SER A 325 7.21 11.43 -9.61
N LEU A 326 8.47 11.82 -9.30
CA LEU A 326 8.78 12.98 -8.47
C LEU A 326 8.84 14.28 -9.28
N ASN A 327 9.03 14.23 -10.60
CA ASN A 327 8.99 15.41 -11.47
C ASN A 327 7.58 15.81 -11.89
N LYS A 328 6.58 14.96 -11.67
CA LYS A 328 5.18 15.21 -12.05
C LYS A 328 4.34 15.66 -10.85
N LYS A 329 3.25 16.35 -11.16
CA LYS A 329 2.22 16.64 -10.17
C LYS A 329 1.47 15.36 -9.82
N ILE A 330 1.41 15.02 -8.54
CA ILE A 330 0.61 13.89 -8.04
C ILE A 330 -0.75 14.42 -7.59
N VAL A 331 -1.82 13.75 -8.02
CA VAL A 331 -3.20 14.02 -7.61
C VAL A 331 -3.73 12.77 -6.95
N PHE A 332 -3.99 12.86 -5.65
CA PHE A 332 -4.55 11.77 -4.85
C PHE A 332 -6.07 11.72 -4.97
N ASP A 333 -6.62 10.51 -4.84
CA ASP A 333 -8.06 10.35 -4.65
C ASP A 333 -8.44 11.01 -3.32
N GLY A 334 -9.42 11.93 -3.38
CA GLY A 334 -9.76 12.82 -2.26
C GLY A 334 -9.26 14.25 -2.44
N GLY A 335 -8.56 14.53 -3.54
CA GLY A 335 -8.32 15.89 -4.02
C GLY A 335 -7.00 16.53 -3.60
N LEU A 336 -6.20 15.92 -2.71
CA LEU A 336 -4.87 16.46 -2.38
C LEU A 336 -3.98 16.46 -3.62
N LYS A 337 -3.29 17.59 -3.83
CA LYS A 337 -2.38 17.80 -4.96
C LYS A 337 -0.99 18.13 -4.42
N ILE A 338 0.01 17.39 -4.90
CA ILE A 338 1.43 17.60 -4.59
C ILE A 338 2.14 17.97 -5.89
N SER A 339 2.86 19.09 -5.87
CA SER A 339 3.63 19.55 -7.04
C SER A 339 4.88 18.69 -7.23
N GLY A 340 5.33 18.55 -8.48
CA GLY A 340 6.63 17.95 -8.77
C GLY A 340 7.77 18.72 -8.12
N LEU A 341 8.84 18.03 -7.76
CA LEU A 341 9.96 18.56 -7.01
C LEU A 341 10.97 19.28 -7.92
N PHE A 342 11.09 18.85 -9.15
CA PHE A 342 12.02 19.40 -10.15
C PHE A 342 11.50 19.15 -11.55
N LYS A 343 12.01 19.89 -12.52
CA LYS A 343 11.67 19.70 -13.94
C LYS A 343 12.61 18.69 -14.62
N ASP A 344 13.87 18.70 -14.22
CA ASP A 344 14.94 17.91 -14.79
C ASP A 344 15.89 17.49 -13.66
N ILE A 345 16.46 16.30 -13.77
CA ILE A 345 17.36 15.70 -12.76
C ILE A 345 18.65 16.52 -12.59
N SER A 346 19.08 17.28 -13.59
CA SER A 346 20.23 18.19 -13.51
C SER A 346 20.09 19.22 -12.38
N ALA A 347 18.87 19.60 -12.01
CA ALA A 347 18.62 20.47 -10.87
C ALA A 347 19.01 19.81 -9.54
N VAL A 348 18.88 18.48 -9.42
CA VAL A 348 19.31 17.70 -8.26
C VAL A 348 20.83 17.64 -8.21
N GLU A 349 21.48 17.38 -9.34
CA GLU A 349 22.95 17.31 -9.47
C GLU A 349 23.64 18.63 -9.17
N SER A 350 23.02 19.75 -9.54
CA SER A 350 23.53 21.09 -9.21
C SER A 350 23.34 21.49 -7.76
N GLY A 351 22.66 20.67 -6.94
CA GLY A 351 22.44 20.94 -5.51
C GLY A 351 21.52 22.13 -5.24
N ALA A 352 20.53 22.36 -6.12
CA ALA A 352 19.61 23.50 -5.99
C ALA A 352 18.92 23.53 -4.60
N ASN A 353 19.23 24.56 -3.82
CA ASN A 353 18.81 24.71 -2.41
C ASN A 353 17.28 24.70 -2.19
N GLY A 354 16.47 24.85 -3.24
CA GLY A 354 15.01 24.80 -3.17
C GLY A 354 14.43 23.39 -3.04
N ILE A 355 15.05 22.38 -3.65
CA ILE A 355 14.48 21.02 -3.77
C ILE A 355 14.26 20.38 -2.39
N LEU A 356 15.23 20.50 -1.47
CA LEU A 356 15.06 19.95 -0.13
C LEU A 356 13.87 20.61 0.60
N ASN A 357 13.69 21.91 0.46
CA ASN A 357 12.55 22.61 1.04
C ASN A 357 11.22 22.13 0.47
N ASP A 358 11.16 21.88 -0.84
CA ASP A 358 9.96 21.37 -1.49
C ASP A 358 9.64 19.94 -1.05
N ILE A 359 10.66 19.08 -0.89
CA ILE A 359 10.52 17.75 -0.30
C ILE A 359 9.91 17.83 1.10
N LEU A 360 10.48 18.65 1.99
CA LEU A 360 10.04 18.81 3.37
C LEU A 360 8.60 19.36 3.44
N ASN A 361 8.27 20.32 2.58
CA ASN A 361 6.92 20.85 2.48
C ASN A 361 5.91 19.76 2.03
N ASN A 362 6.27 18.97 1.02
CA ASN A 362 5.40 17.91 0.51
C ASN A 362 5.22 16.79 1.55
N ILE A 363 6.30 16.36 2.21
CA ILE A 363 6.26 15.36 3.29
C ILE A 363 5.36 15.84 4.44
N SER A 364 5.51 17.10 4.88
CA SER A 364 4.68 17.69 5.94
C SER A 364 3.19 17.74 5.54
N LYS A 365 2.87 18.12 4.30
CA LYS A 365 1.50 18.13 3.79
C LYS A 365 0.90 16.72 3.79
N ILE A 366 1.64 15.75 3.26
CA ILE A 366 1.21 14.34 3.22
C ILE A 366 0.94 13.83 4.63
N ARG A 367 1.90 14.02 5.56
CA ARG A 367 1.75 13.61 6.97
C ARG A 367 0.52 14.21 7.62
N ASN A 368 0.31 15.51 7.46
CA ASN A 368 -0.85 16.18 8.07
C ASN A 368 -2.17 15.60 7.56
N VAL A 369 -2.27 15.33 6.27
CA VAL A 369 -3.48 14.75 5.69
C VAL A 369 -3.65 13.27 6.08
N ILE A 370 -2.57 12.50 6.23
CA ILE A 370 -2.65 11.12 6.72
C ILE A 370 -3.15 11.07 8.17
N VAL A 371 -2.63 11.95 9.03
CA VAL A 371 -2.95 11.95 10.48
C VAL A 371 -4.30 12.60 10.76
N HIS A 372 -4.62 13.72 10.12
CA HIS A 372 -5.81 14.52 10.43
C HIS A 372 -6.96 14.35 9.44
N LEU A 373 -6.80 13.48 8.42
CA LEU A 373 -7.74 13.23 7.34
C LEU A 373 -8.13 14.46 6.50
N ARG A 374 -7.52 15.62 6.71
CA ARG A 374 -7.74 16.83 5.89
C ARG A 374 -6.60 17.82 6.06
N GLU A 375 -6.33 18.60 5.03
CA GLU A 375 -5.50 19.79 5.13
C GLU A 375 -6.34 20.93 5.75
N SER A 376 -5.72 21.72 6.61
CA SER A 376 -6.35 22.60 7.64
C SER A 376 -7.49 23.52 7.18
N ARG A 377 -7.64 23.85 5.91
CA ARG A 377 -8.73 24.71 5.38
C ARG A 377 -9.31 24.24 4.04
N GLU A 378 -8.65 23.34 3.36
CA GLU A 378 -9.13 22.74 2.13
C GLU A 378 -9.74 21.38 2.48
N ASN A 379 -10.94 21.08 2.01
CA ASN A 379 -11.57 19.77 2.20
C ASN A 379 -10.88 18.68 1.33
N THR A 380 -9.52 18.72 1.26
CA THR A 380 -8.73 17.76 0.52
C THR A 380 -8.21 16.67 1.43
N VAL A 381 -8.36 15.43 1.03
CA VAL A 381 -7.95 14.24 1.77
C VAL A 381 -7.09 13.34 0.90
N ILE A 382 -6.42 12.38 1.52
CA ILE A 382 -5.85 11.20 0.84
C ILE A 382 -6.72 10.01 1.26
N LEU A 383 -7.59 9.53 0.37
CA LEU A 383 -8.40 8.36 0.67
C LEU A 383 -7.54 7.10 0.85
N PRO A 384 -7.94 6.14 1.70
CA PRO A 384 -7.19 4.90 1.91
C PRO A 384 -7.43 3.92 0.75
N THR A 385 -7.04 4.31 -0.46
CA THR A 385 -7.13 3.48 -1.67
C THR A 385 -5.76 2.88 -1.99
N GLU A 386 -5.75 1.73 -2.67
CA GLU A 386 -4.51 1.10 -3.13
C GLU A 386 -3.73 2.02 -4.07
N ARG A 387 -4.44 2.71 -4.98
CA ARG A 387 -3.86 3.73 -5.85
C ARG A 387 -3.13 4.83 -5.07
N ASN A 388 -3.76 5.39 -4.04
CA ASN A 388 -3.12 6.41 -3.22
C ASN A 388 -1.93 5.86 -2.44
N ASN A 389 -1.98 4.61 -1.98
CA ASN A 389 -0.85 3.96 -1.33
C ASN A 389 0.34 3.85 -2.30
N GLU A 390 0.12 3.45 -3.55
CA GLU A 390 1.19 3.40 -4.55
C GLU A 390 1.74 4.80 -4.90
N LEU A 391 0.86 5.82 -4.99
CA LEU A 391 1.26 7.21 -5.20
C LEU A 391 2.08 7.79 -4.03
N LEU A 392 1.93 7.24 -2.82
CA LEU A 392 2.71 7.64 -1.64
C LEU A 392 4.13 7.05 -1.63
N LEU A 393 4.38 5.92 -2.30
CA LEU A 393 5.65 5.19 -2.22
C LEU A 393 6.89 6.04 -2.52
N PRO A 394 6.93 6.90 -3.56
CA PRO A 394 8.11 7.73 -3.82
C PRO A 394 8.47 8.64 -2.64
N TYR A 395 7.47 9.25 -2.01
CA TYR A 395 7.67 10.09 -0.83
C TYR A 395 7.97 9.29 0.43
N LEU A 396 7.43 8.07 0.56
CA LEU A 396 7.78 7.16 1.65
C LEU A 396 9.26 6.80 1.61
N TYR A 397 9.80 6.50 0.45
CA TYR A 397 11.21 6.12 0.32
C TYR A 397 12.16 7.31 0.52
N LEU A 398 11.77 8.50 0.07
CA LEU A 398 12.49 9.74 0.43
C LEU A 398 12.49 9.97 1.95
N LEU A 399 11.31 9.85 2.58
CA LEU A 399 11.18 10.04 4.03
C LEU A 399 11.97 8.98 4.81
N ARG A 400 11.91 7.72 4.37
CA ARG A 400 12.71 6.64 4.95
C ARG A 400 14.20 6.98 4.91
N ARG A 401 14.73 7.38 3.75
CA ARG A 401 16.15 7.71 3.61
C ARG A 401 16.55 8.89 4.49
N ILE A 402 15.71 9.94 4.56
CA ILE A 402 15.93 11.08 5.45
C ILE A 402 15.96 10.63 6.92
N ALA A 403 15.00 9.79 7.34
CA ALA A 403 14.93 9.29 8.70
C ALA A 403 16.15 8.42 9.07
N GLU A 404 16.59 7.54 8.16
CA GLU A 404 17.80 6.73 8.32
C GLU A 404 19.05 7.62 8.50
N LYS A 405 19.19 8.68 7.68
CA LYS A 405 20.30 9.63 7.79
C LYS A 405 20.29 10.40 9.09
N VAL A 406 19.12 10.89 9.48
CA VAL A 406 18.96 11.60 10.77
C VAL A 406 19.29 10.65 11.92
N ALA A 407 18.79 9.42 11.92
CA ALA A 407 19.06 8.45 12.99
C ALA A 407 20.54 8.08 13.15
N ILE A 408 21.29 7.97 12.04
CA ILE A 408 22.73 7.66 12.05
C ILE A 408 23.55 8.82 12.62
N GLN A 409 23.13 10.06 12.41
CA GLN A 409 23.87 11.26 12.82
C GLN A 409 23.37 11.88 14.12
N PHE A 410 22.28 11.37 14.66
CA PHE A 410 21.72 11.81 15.93
C PHE A 410 22.54 11.23 17.10
N GLU A 411 23.17 12.09 17.89
CA GLU A 411 23.95 11.78 19.10
C GLU A 411 23.23 12.27 20.37
#